data_d111320c1f89e921f0567af1a15e3037
#
_entry.id   d111320c1f89e921f0567af1a15e3037
#
_cell.length_a   1.000
_cell.length_b   1.000
_cell.length_c   1.000
_cell.angle_alpha   90.00
_cell.angle_beta   90.00
_cell.angle_gamma   90.00
#
_symmetry.space_group_name_H-M   'P 1'
#
loop_
_entity.id
_entity.type
_entity.pdbx_description
1 polymer ?
#
loop_
_entity_poly.entity_id
_entity_poly.type
_entity_poly.pdbx_seq_one_letter_code
_entity_poly.pdbx_strand_id
1 'polypeptide(L)'
;FESSFLPMTMNGNNDMMFSAIKKRLSDLSPTLCLLPRIESIINKEDPTLEDILGTCSHDPKLLGKLTRRSGFAGSEEQFARDILFKKGLSFLKSLAIRTMNQEIFQVPMPNSHLNPTIIKKRSVILARFLKSYSDDLAVEHDTAYLCGLFYNYGYVCSELAYDSLGEV
;
A
#
# COMPACT_ATOMS: atom_id res chain seq x y z
N PHE A 1 -33.60 -18.37 -11.57
CA PHE A 1 -32.23 -18.82 -11.87
C PHE A 1 -31.47 -18.90 -10.55
N GLU A 2 -31.57 -20.05 -9.89
CA GLU A 2 -30.74 -20.39 -8.74
C GLU A 2 -29.36 -20.82 -9.26
N SER A 3 -28.34 -19.99 -9.11
CA SER A 3 -26.96 -20.38 -9.32
C SER A 3 -26.52 -21.20 -8.12
N SER A 4 -26.53 -22.53 -8.27
CA SER A 4 -25.87 -23.46 -7.36
C SER A 4 -24.37 -23.18 -7.32
N PHE A 5 -23.93 -22.39 -6.36
CA PHE A 5 -22.52 -22.38 -5.94
C PHE A 5 -22.20 -23.74 -5.33
N LEU A 6 -21.60 -24.62 -6.11
CA LEU A 6 -20.97 -25.83 -5.59
C LEU A 6 -19.93 -25.42 -4.56
N PRO A 7 -19.94 -25.97 -3.33
CA PRO A 7 -18.83 -25.76 -2.41
C PRO A 7 -17.60 -26.44 -3.02
N MET A 8 -16.60 -25.64 -3.45
CA MET A 8 -15.28 -26.16 -3.74
C MET A 8 -14.78 -26.83 -2.46
N THR A 9 -14.65 -28.16 -2.49
CA THR A 9 -13.89 -28.89 -1.48
C THR A 9 -12.46 -28.36 -1.52
N MET A 10 -12.14 -27.44 -0.61
CA MET A 10 -10.80 -26.89 -0.48
C MET A 10 -9.86 -28.01 -0.06
N ASN A 11 -8.98 -28.45 -0.96
CA ASN A 11 -7.88 -29.33 -0.63
C ASN A 11 -6.96 -28.64 0.38
N GLY A 12 -6.40 -29.37 1.34
CA GLY A 12 -5.54 -28.82 2.41
C GLY A 12 -4.38 -27.92 1.92
N ASN A 13 -3.90 -28.09 0.68
CA ASN A 13 -2.94 -27.20 0.04
C ASN A 13 -3.49 -25.78 -0.22
N ASN A 14 -4.78 -25.64 -0.51
CA ASN A 14 -5.40 -24.33 -0.71
C ASN A 14 -5.50 -23.56 0.62
N ASP A 15 -5.80 -24.24 1.71
CA ASP A 15 -5.88 -23.62 3.04
C ASP A 15 -4.49 -23.12 3.51
N MET A 16 -3.44 -23.87 3.23
CA MET A 16 -2.05 -23.44 3.51
C MET A 16 -1.67 -22.21 2.67
N MET A 17 -2.00 -22.22 1.39
CA MET A 17 -1.73 -21.08 0.49
C MET A 17 -2.50 -19.84 0.94
N PHE A 18 -3.80 -19.95 1.25
CA PHE A 18 -4.58 -18.83 1.76
C PHE A 18 -4.05 -18.30 3.09
N SER A 19 -3.60 -19.19 3.98
CA SER A 19 -2.99 -18.81 5.26
C SER A 19 -1.69 -18.03 5.05
N ALA A 20 -0.83 -18.49 4.12
CA ALA A 20 0.42 -17.82 3.77
C ALA A 20 0.17 -16.44 3.14
N ILE A 21 -0.77 -16.34 2.19
CA ILE A 21 -1.19 -15.05 1.59
C ILE A 21 -1.72 -14.11 2.67
N LYS A 22 -2.60 -14.60 3.55
CA LYS A 22 -3.19 -13.80 4.63
C LYS A 22 -2.12 -13.28 5.60
N LYS A 23 -1.15 -14.11 5.95
CA LYS A 23 -0.01 -13.71 6.79
C LYS A 23 0.81 -12.61 6.11
N ARG A 24 1.16 -12.76 4.85
CA ARG A 24 1.93 -11.75 4.08
C ARG A 24 1.15 -10.45 3.91
N LEU A 25 -0.15 -10.53 3.64
CA LEU A 25 -1.01 -9.34 3.60
C LEU A 25 -1.08 -8.64 4.95
N SER A 26 -1.08 -9.39 6.07
CA SER A 26 -1.03 -8.82 7.42
C SER A 26 0.28 -8.06 7.67
N ASP A 27 1.41 -8.58 7.19
CA ASP A 27 2.72 -7.93 7.33
C ASP A 27 2.80 -6.61 6.53
N LEU A 28 2.05 -6.50 5.43
CA LEU A 28 1.95 -5.30 4.59
C LEU A 28 0.77 -4.39 4.99
N SER A 29 -0.15 -4.89 5.79
CA SER A 29 -1.39 -4.21 6.16
C SER A 29 -1.20 -2.80 6.73
N PRO A 30 -0.23 -2.53 7.63
CA PRO A 30 -0.03 -1.19 8.16
C PRO A 30 0.23 -0.16 7.06
N THR A 31 1.09 -0.51 6.10
CA THR A 31 1.42 0.35 4.96
C THR A 31 0.22 0.54 4.01
N LEU A 32 -0.57 -0.52 3.77
CA LEU A 32 -1.75 -0.47 2.90
C LEU A 32 -2.89 0.35 3.52
N CYS A 33 -3.05 0.29 4.85
CA CYS A 33 -4.07 1.04 5.57
C CYS A 33 -3.74 2.53 5.75
N LEU A 34 -2.52 2.95 5.42
CA LEU A 34 -2.07 4.33 5.60
C LEU A 34 -2.87 5.32 4.75
N LEU A 35 -3.12 5.01 3.47
CA LEU A 35 -3.81 5.93 2.57
C LEU A 35 -5.25 6.23 2.98
N PRO A 36 -6.12 5.24 3.25
CA PRO A 36 -7.46 5.52 3.73
C PRO A 36 -7.48 6.37 5.01
N ARG A 37 -6.50 6.19 5.90
CA ARG A 37 -6.37 7.01 7.11
C ARG A 37 -5.96 8.44 6.79
N ILE A 38 -5.00 8.64 5.90
CA ILE A 38 -4.60 9.98 5.45
C ILE A 38 -5.76 10.67 4.74
N GLU A 39 -6.49 9.97 3.89
CA GLU A 39 -7.68 10.51 3.23
C GLU A 39 -8.77 10.90 4.22
N SER A 40 -8.97 10.13 5.29
CA SER A 40 -9.91 10.49 6.34
C SER A 40 -9.53 11.79 7.06
N ILE A 41 -8.22 12.09 7.20
CA ILE A 41 -7.75 13.34 7.78
C ILE A 41 -7.93 14.51 6.79
N ILE A 42 -7.58 14.28 5.52
CA ILE A 42 -7.70 15.31 4.47
C ILE A 42 -9.14 15.78 4.32
N ASN A 43 -10.10 14.86 4.47
CA ASN A 43 -11.52 15.13 4.34
C ASN A 43 -12.16 15.72 5.62
N LYS A 44 -11.41 15.92 6.70
CA LYS A 44 -11.90 16.65 7.88
C LYS A 44 -11.91 18.14 7.59
N GLU A 45 -12.92 18.83 8.11
CA GLU A 45 -13.02 20.29 8.03
C GLU A 45 -11.90 20.98 8.82
N ASP A 46 -11.52 20.41 9.97
CA ASP A 46 -10.45 20.93 10.84
C ASP A 46 -9.53 19.79 11.29
N PRO A 47 -8.51 19.43 10.50
CA PRO A 47 -7.56 18.40 10.85
C PRO A 47 -6.63 18.83 11.97
N THR A 48 -6.52 18.01 13.01
CA THR A 48 -5.70 18.29 14.19
C THR A 48 -4.33 17.64 14.13
N LEU A 49 -3.44 18.09 15.02
CA LEU A 49 -2.13 17.49 15.22
C LEU A 49 -2.24 16.02 15.66
N GLU A 50 -3.21 15.74 16.55
CA GLU A 50 -3.48 14.39 17.06
C GLU A 50 -3.95 13.44 15.96
N ASP A 51 -4.69 13.92 14.99
CA ASP A 51 -5.10 13.12 13.83
C ASP A 51 -3.89 12.61 13.04
N ILE A 52 -2.92 13.49 12.78
CA ILE A 52 -1.70 13.14 12.06
C ILE A 52 -0.84 12.19 12.89
N LEU A 53 -0.63 12.51 14.17
CA LEU A 53 0.12 11.66 15.11
C LEU A 53 -0.54 10.30 15.27
N GLY A 54 -1.86 10.26 15.47
CA GLY A 54 -2.62 9.01 15.61
C GLY A 54 -2.51 8.12 14.36
N THR A 55 -2.55 8.71 13.17
CA THR A 55 -2.36 7.95 11.93
C THR A 55 -0.96 7.37 11.81
N CYS A 56 0.04 8.11 12.24
CA CYS A 56 1.44 7.71 12.16
C CYS A 56 1.85 6.75 13.29
N SER A 57 1.30 6.90 14.49
CA SER A 57 1.69 6.11 15.68
C SER A 57 1.22 4.66 15.65
N HIS A 58 0.25 4.31 14.79
CA HIS A 58 -0.17 2.92 14.62
C HIS A 58 0.93 2.00 14.06
N ASP A 59 1.93 2.57 13.40
CA ASP A 59 3.13 1.85 12.96
C ASP A 59 4.37 2.75 13.13
N PRO A 60 5.11 2.61 14.24
CA PRO A 60 6.33 3.37 14.49
C PRO A 60 7.40 3.20 13.40
N LYS A 61 7.45 2.02 12.75
CA LYS A 61 8.37 1.77 11.63
C LYS A 61 7.98 2.62 10.42
N LEU A 62 6.69 2.75 10.18
CA LEU A 62 6.16 3.56 9.10
C LEU A 62 6.46 5.05 9.32
N LEU A 63 6.21 5.55 10.53
CA LEU A 63 6.52 6.94 10.89
C LEU A 63 8.00 7.24 10.69
N GLY A 64 8.89 6.36 11.18
CA GLY A 64 10.34 6.50 10.95
C GLY A 64 10.74 6.45 9.46
N LYS A 65 9.97 5.78 8.60
CA LYS A 65 10.16 5.80 7.15
C LYS A 65 9.67 7.11 6.53
N LEU A 66 8.52 7.61 6.96
CA LEU A 66 7.95 8.87 6.49
C LEU A 66 8.86 10.05 6.86
N THR A 67 9.33 10.13 8.10
CA THR A 67 10.24 11.17 8.57
C THR A 67 11.57 11.17 7.80
N ARG A 68 12.20 10.00 7.65
CA ARG A 68 13.44 9.87 6.86
C ARG A 68 13.25 10.31 5.42
N ARG A 69 12.17 9.95 4.77
CA ARG A 69 11.91 10.28 3.37
C ARG A 69 11.53 11.73 3.14
N SER A 70 10.93 12.36 4.15
CA SER A 70 10.66 13.79 4.11
C SER A 70 11.94 14.65 4.25
N GLY A 71 13.07 14.02 4.60
CA GLY A 71 14.30 14.73 4.96
C GLY A 71 14.21 15.43 6.31
N PHE A 72 13.23 15.04 7.14
CA PHE A 72 12.99 15.68 8.43
C PHE A 72 13.89 15.07 9.51
N ALA A 73 14.55 15.91 10.28
CA ALA A 73 15.41 15.52 11.40
C ALA A 73 14.87 16.15 12.69
N GLY A 74 13.82 15.57 13.26
CA GLY A 74 13.20 16.07 14.48
C GLY A 74 12.29 15.04 15.13
N SER A 75 11.56 15.44 16.18
CA SER A 75 10.58 14.58 16.85
C SER A 75 9.36 14.33 15.97
N GLU A 76 8.60 13.26 16.27
CA GLU A 76 7.36 12.93 15.58
C GLU A 76 6.33 14.07 15.66
N GLU A 77 6.26 14.73 16.80
CA GLU A 77 5.37 15.87 17.00
C GLU A 77 5.78 17.07 16.13
N GLN A 78 7.09 17.34 16.02
CA GLN A 78 7.59 18.39 15.13
C GLN A 78 7.32 18.06 13.67
N PHE A 79 7.45 16.78 13.28
CA PHE A 79 7.09 16.31 11.94
C PHE A 79 5.61 16.55 11.64
N ALA A 80 4.71 16.17 12.55
CA ALA A 80 3.29 16.36 12.39
C ALA A 80 2.91 17.85 12.31
N ARG A 81 3.54 18.71 13.13
CA ARG A 81 3.38 20.18 13.05
C ARG A 81 3.87 20.75 11.71
N ASP A 82 5.00 20.27 11.22
CA ASP A 82 5.55 20.71 9.93
C ASP A 82 4.63 20.32 8.77
N ILE A 83 4.03 19.13 8.82
CA ILE A 83 3.00 18.71 7.86
C ILE A 83 1.79 19.62 7.93
N LEU A 84 1.24 19.83 9.12
CA LEU A 84 -0.01 20.58 9.29
C LEU A 84 0.12 22.05 8.88
N PHE A 85 1.20 22.71 9.31
CA PHE A 85 1.34 24.17 9.19
C PHE A 85 2.21 24.65 8.03
N LYS A 86 3.10 23.81 7.48
CA LYS A 86 4.04 24.25 6.44
C LYS A 86 3.89 23.52 5.12
N LYS A 87 3.81 22.19 5.15
CA LYS A 87 3.85 21.35 3.91
C LYS A 87 2.47 20.98 3.40
N GLY A 88 1.49 20.94 4.28
CA GLY A 88 0.11 20.57 3.98
C GLY A 88 -0.12 19.06 3.88
N LEU A 89 -1.38 18.67 3.99
CA LEU A 89 -1.81 17.25 3.99
C LEU A 89 -1.60 16.57 2.63
N SER A 90 -1.65 17.31 1.53
CA SER A 90 -1.34 16.78 0.19
C SER A 90 0.10 16.28 0.09
N PHE A 91 1.04 16.91 0.80
CA PHE A 91 2.41 16.41 0.90
C PHE A 91 2.45 15.08 1.65
N LEU A 92 1.71 14.95 2.75
CA LEU A 92 1.61 13.69 3.52
C LEU A 92 1.05 12.57 2.65
N LYS A 93 -0.02 12.82 1.87
CA LYS A 93 -0.59 11.86 0.90
C LYS A 93 0.45 11.42 -0.13
N SER A 94 1.15 12.37 -0.74
CA SER A 94 2.20 12.09 -1.73
C SER A 94 3.36 11.27 -1.14
N LEU A 95 3.74 11.57 0.10
CA LEU A 95 4.79 10.85 0.83
C LEU A 95 4.35 9.41 1.15
N ALA A 96 3.09 9.21 1.54
CA ALA A 96 2.51 7.89 1.78
C ALA A 96 2.49 7.04 0.51
N ILE A 97 1.99 7.57 -0.60
CA ILE A 97 1.97 6.88 -1.91
C ILE A 97 3.39 6.46 -2.32
N ARG A 98 4.37 7.36 -2.15
CA ARG A 98 5.77 7.06 -2.45
C ARG A 98 6.33 5.96 -1.55
N THR A 99 5.97 5.97 -0.25
CA THR A 99 6.38 4.96 0.70
C THR A 99 5.79 3.60 0.34
N MET A 100 4.50 3.53 0.09
CA MET A 100 3.81 2.32 -0.34
C MET A 100 4.42 1.74 -1.62
N ASN A 101 4.65 2.56 -2.63
CA ASN A 101 5.25 2.12 -3.89
C ASN A 101 6.61 1.44 -3.70
N GLN A 102 7.39 1.87 -2.71
CA GLN A 102 8.67 1.23 -2.43
C GLN A 102 8.52 -0.05 -1.62
N GLU A 103 7.69 -0.08 -0.60
CA GLU A 103 7.52 -1.24 0.29
C GLU A 103 6.91 -2.45 -0.42
N ILE A 104 5.88 -2.23 -1.24
CA ILE A 104 5.16 -3.30 -1.94
C ILE A 104 6.07 -4.11 -2.86
N PHE A 105 7.06 -3.47 -3.48
CA PHE A 105 7.94 -4.11 -4.46
C PHE A 105 9.36 -4.38 -3.96
N GLN A 106 9.63 -4.21 -2.66
CA GLN A 106 10.94 -4.50 -2.07
C GLN A 106 11.00 -5.87 -1.37
N VAL A 107 9.93 -6.65 -1.43
CA VAL A 107 9.91 -7.98 -0.79
C VAL A 107 10.81 -8.91 -1.59
N PRO A 108 11.80 -9.57 -0.95
CA PRO A 108 12.62 -10.58 -1.60
C PRO A 108 11.73 -11.75 -2.05
N MET A 109 11.93 -12.21 -3.28
CA MET A 109 11.24 -13.36 -3.86
C MET A 109 12.30 -14.28 -4.49
N PRO A 110 13.13 -14.99 -3.67
CA PRO A 110 14.30 -15.72 -4.14
C PRO A 110 13.95 -16.87 -5.09
N ASN A 111 12.81 -17.52 -4.89
CA ASN A 111 12.38 -18.68 -5.70
C ASN A 111 11.35 -18.31 -6.77
N SER A 112 11.04 -17.02 -6.91
CA SER A 112 10.04 -16.57 -7.88
C SER A 112 10.59 -16.56 -9.31
N HIS A 113 9.79 -17.06 -10.24
CA HIS A 113 10.04 -16.89 -11.67
C HIS A 113 9.75 -15.45 -12.15
N LEU A 114 9.12 -14.64 -11.33
CA LEU A 114 8.81 -13.25 -11.62
C LEU A 114 9.97 -12.35 -11.20
N ASN A 115 10.32 -11.41 -12.08
CA ASN A 115 11.29 -10.38 -11.74
C ASN A 115 10.57 -9.20 -11.05
N PRO A 116 10.77 -8.95 -9.74
CA PRO A 116 10.09 -7.88 -9.00
C PRO A 116 10.30 -6.51 -9.63
N THR A 117 11.48 -6.28 -10.21
CA THR A 117 11.82 -5.02 -10.88
C THR A 117 10.97 -4.80 -12.13
N ILE A 118 10.69 -5.86 -12.89
CA ILE A 118 9.84 -5.77 -14.08
C ILE A 118 8.40 -5.51 -13.67
N ILE A 119 7.89 -6.23 -12.67
CA ILE A 119 6.52 -6.03 -12.16
C ILE A 119 6.35 -4.60 -11.66
N LYS A 120 7.30 -4.10 -10.87
CA LYS A 120 7.31 -2.71 -10.39
C LYS A 120 7.27 -1.71 -11.54
N LYS A 121 8.14 -1.88 -12.55
CA LYS A 121 8.15 -0.98 -13.72
C LYS A 121 6.80 -0.98 -14.44
N ARG A 122 6.23 -2.15 -14.70
CA ARG A 122 4.91 -2.28 -15.35
C ARG A 122 3.82 -1.61 -14.52
N SER A 123 3.77 -1.84 -13.22
CA SER A 123 2.80 -1.22 -12.31
C SER A 123 2.92 0.31 -12.29
N VAL A 124 4.14 0.85 -12.26
CA VAL A 124 4.36 2.30 -12.29
C VAL A 124 3.97 2.91 -13.65
N ILE A 125 4.25 2.23 -14.76
CA ILE A 125 3.82 2.67 -16.09
C ILE A 125 2.29 2.71 -16.16
N LEU A 126 1.62 1.63 -15.74
CA LEU A 126 0.16 1.56 -15.72
C LEU A 126 -0.46 2.62 -14.79
N ALA A 127 0.14 2.84 -13.62
CA ALA A 127 -0.31 3.87 -12.69
C ALA A 127 -0.26 5.28 -13.30
N ARG A 128 0.83 5.60 -13.99
CA ARG A 128 0.98 6.89 -14.69
C ARG A 128 -0.01 7.01 -15.86
N PHE A 129 -0.20 5.93 -16.60
CA PHE A 129 -1.17 5.88 -17.68
C PHE A 129 -2.58 6.15 -17.17
N LEU A 130 -3.06 5.40 -16.16
CA LEU A 130 -4.38 5.60 -15.59
C LEU A 130 -4.54 7.00 -14.97
N LYS A 131 -3.49 7.53 -14.33
CA LYS A 131 -3.50 8.91 -13.82
C LYS A 131 -3.68 9.93 -14.94
N SER A 132 -3.10 9.72 -16.13
CA SER A 132 -3.25 10.66 -17.26
C SER A 132 -4.62 10.60 -17.92
N TYR A 133 -5.38 9.53 -17.72
CA TYR A 133 -6.75 9.34 -18.21
C TYR A 133 -7.81 9.46 -17.12
N SER A 134 -7.44 9.92 -15.94
CA SER A 134 -8.35 9.97 -14.77
C SER A 134 -9.55 10.89 -15.01
N ASP A 135 -9.38 12.00 -15.72
CA ASP A 135 -10.47 12.92 -16.06
C ASP A 135 -11.47 12.26 -17.02
N ASP A 136 -11.00 11.53 -18.02
CA ASP A 136 -11.85 10.79 -18.94
C ASP A 136 -12.62 9.64 -18.26
N LEU A 137 -12.03 9.09 -17.19
CA LEU A 137 -12.62 8.02 -16.39
C LEU A 137 -13.52 8.54 -15.26
N ALA A 138 -13.60 9.86 -15.06
CA ALA A 138 -14.28 10.50 -13.95
C ALA A 138 -13.84 9.97 -12.56
N VAL A 139 -12.53 9.70 -12.43
CA VAL A 139 -11.90 9.17 -11.21
C VAL A 139 -10.85 10.15 -10.72
N GLU A 140 -10.72 10.30 -9.41
CA GLU A 140 -9.69 11.14 -8.79
C GLU A 140 -8.28 10.66 -9.19
N HIS A 141 -7.37 11.59 -9.51
CA HIS A 141 -6.04 11.32 -10.06
C HIS A 141 -5.20 10.34 -9.24
N ASP A 142 -5.21 10.47 -7.91
CA ASP A 142 -4.43 9.59 -7.04
C ASP A 142 -5.08 8.22 -6.91
N THR A 143 -6.41 8.14 -6.96
CA THR A 143 -7.14 6.87 -6.99
C THR A 143 -6.83 6.11 -8.28
N ALA A 144 -6.86 6.77 -9.44
CA ALA A 144 -6.47 6.18 -10.72
C ALA A 144 -5.02 5.68 -10.69
N TYR A 145 -4.11 6.47 -10.12
CA TYR A 145 -2.71 6.07 -9.94
C TYR A 145 -2.58 4.80 -9.10
N LEU A 146 -3.28 4.74 -7.98
CA LEU A 146 -3.23 3.58 -7.08
C LEU A 146 -3.82 2.32 -7.72
N CYS A 147 -4.93 2.44 -8.44
CA CYS A 147 -5.50 1.32 -9.21
C CYS A 147 -4.46 0.71 -10.16
N GLY A 148 -3.73 1.55 -10.90
CA GLY A 148 -2.67 1.08 -11.78
C GLY A 148 -1.49 0.47 -11.04
N LEU A 149 -1.12 1.05 -9.91
CA LEU A 149 -0.01 0.56 -9.09
C LEU A 149 -0.31 -0.83 -8.51
N PHE A 150 -1.53 -1.05 -8.01
CA PHE A 150 -1.94 -2.30 -7.40
C PHE A 150 -2.40 -3.37 -8.40
N TYR A 151 -2.58 -3.05 -9.67
CA TYR A 151 -3.07 -3.98 -10.69
C TYR A 151 -2.29 -5.31 -10.71
N ASN A 152 -0.97 -5.23 -10.64
CA ASN A 152 -0.11 -6.43 -10.63
C ASN A 152 0.18 -6.95 -9.22
N TYR A 153 -0.39 -6.37 -8.17
CA TYR A 153 -0.07 -6.73 -6.79
C TYR A 153 -0.52 -8.15 -6.44
N GLY A 154 -1.62 -8.62 -7.02
CA GLY A 154 -2.09 -9.98 -6.86
C GLY A 154 -1.05 -11.02 -7.26
N TYR A 155 -0.28 -10.77 -8.32
CA TYR A 155 0.84 -11.64 -8.72
C TYR A 155 1.95 -11.66 -7.68
N VAL A 156 2.28 -10.51 -7.10
CA VAL A 156 3.28 -10.42 -6.04
C VAL A 156 2.85 -11.24 -4.82
N CYS A 157 1.58 -11.12 -4.42
CA CYS A 157 1.04 -11.90 -3.30
C CYS A 157 1.03 -13.41 -3.58
N SER A 158 0.69 -13.82 -4.79
CA SER A 158 0.67 -15.23 -5.19
C SER A 158 2.08 -15.82 -5.16
N GLU A 159 3.07 -15.12 -5.70
CA GLU A 159 4.46 -15.58 -5.69
C GLU A 159 5.04 -15.66 -4.28
N LEU A 160 4.74 -14.69 -3.43
CA LEU A 160 5.14 -14.72 -2.02
C LEU A 160 4.54 -15.91 -1.26
N ALA A 161 3.30 -16.30 -1.61
CA ALA A 161 2.70 -17.50 -1.05
C ALA A 161 3.38 -18.77 -1.54
N TYR A 162 3.73 -18.85 -2.82
CA TYR A 162 4.49 -19.96 -3.40
C TYR A 162 5.87 -20.11 -2.78
N ASP A 163 6.57 -19.00 -2.57
CA ASP A 163 7.90 -18.99 -1.92
C ASP A 163 7.85 -19.58 -0.51
N SER A 164 6.78 -19.26 0.24
CA SER A 164 6.59 -19.78 1.61
C SER A 164 6.16 -21.24 1.67
N LEU A 165 5.65 -21.82 0.59
CA LEU A 165 5.30 -23.25 0.49
C LEU A 165 6.48 -24.10 0.02
N GLY A 166 7.47 -23.52 -0.66
CA GLY A 166 8.67 -24.20 -1.12
C GLY A 166 9.73 -24.41 -0.02
N GLU A 167 9.55 -23.82 1.16
CA GLU A 167 10.41 -23.99 2.34
C GLU A 167 9.97 -25.15 3.28
N VAL A 168 8.94 -25.91 2.90
CA VAL A 168 8.43 -27.10 3.61
C VAL A 168 8.80 -28.37 2.85
#